data_c3735903b5c4395c494c0cd0d56796de
#
_entry.id   c3735903b5c4395c494c0cd0d56796de
#
_cell.length_a   1.000
_cell.length_b   1.000
_cell.length_c   1.000
_cell.angle_alpha   90.00
_cell.angle_beta   90.00
_cell.angle_gamma   90.00
#
_symmetry.space_group_name_H-M   'P 1'
#
loop_
_entity.id
_entity.type
_entity.pdbx_description
1 polymer ?
#
loop_
_entity_poly.entity_id
_entity_poly.type
_entity_poly.pdbx_seq_one_letter_code
_entity_poly.pdbx_strand_id
1 'polypeptide(L)'
;MKKILKIVLLSVLGLVIVAGVLVWLELGPLLKGANSCVKLDDGLYYMEYRGDDGFEGLMAKGGFESADQLASHAIEFLSKGHYKPEVKTKKDGYGCSALTVSTADGGVLMGRNFDFPSAIGVIMHCIPDNGYETITTFNVEFYGFGNDFKPEGFKNQYMCLTGLFVALDGINEKGLAIADLMAGDTVQTHQRTSKPDLTTTAAISYILKNAANVAEALKLLDSIDMHSDIGSAHHYAMSDASGRSVVVEYVDNEMVVVESPALANHYLCEQKLNVGLTEGDDRYDRLCQRINQTHGVMNEKQLTETIAAVSQPQRKGFLGTAWTMVMDLSHPSVTYYSLRHFDKPFHFELGR
;
A
#
# COMPACT_ATOMS: atom_id res chain seq x y z
N MET A 1 58.35 23.68 0.53
CA MET A 1 57.72 22.34 0.51
C MET A 1 56.67 22.15 1.61
N LYS A 2 56.94 22.23 2.90
CA LYS A 2 55.94 21.97 3.99
C LYS A 2 54.67 22.83 3.91
N LYS A 3 54.74 24.13 3.53
CA LYS A 3 53.56 25.01 3.38
C LYS A 3 52.67 24.60 2.20
N ILE A 4 53.24 24.27 1.05
CA ILE A 4 52.50 23.82 -0.13
C ILE A 4 51.79 22.50 0.15
N LEU A 5 52.48 21.55 0.77
CA LEU A 5 51.89 20.25 1.16
C LEU A 5 50.73 20.43 2.12
N LYS A 6 50.79 21.38 3.09
CA LYS A 6 49.71 21.68 4.01
C LYS A 6 48.47 22.27 3.29
N ILE A 7 48.71 23.17 2.32
CA ILE A 7 47.63 23.76 1.50
C ILE A 7 46.96 22.67 0.67
N VAL A 8 47.72 21.81 -0.02
CA VAL A 8 47.17 20.69 -0.80
C VAL A 8 46.39 19.75 0.08
N LEU A 9 46.86 19.39 1.27
CA LEU A 9 46.15 18.50 2.20
C LEU A 9 44.84 19.11 2.68
N LEU A 10 44.84 20.41 3.00
CA LEU A 10 43.61 21.12 3.41
C LEU A 10 42.58 21.23 2.24
N SER A 11 43.07 21.44 1.01
CA SER A 11 42.21 21.49 -0.17
C SER A 11 41.58 20.11 -0.47
N VAL A 12 42.34 19.04 -0.38
CA VAL A 12 41.83 17.65 -0.53
C VAL A 12 40.83 17.32 0.57
N LEU A 13 41.11 17.68 1.83
CA LEU A 13 40.19 17.49 2.94
C LEU A 13 38.87 18.27 2.71
N GLY A 14 38.97 19.52 2.25
CA GLY A 14 37.82 20.34 1.88
C GLY A 14 36.98 19.69 0.78
N LEU A 15 37.58 19.16 -0.28
CA LEU A 15 36.91 18.44 -1.35
C LEU A 15 36.21 17.17 -0.86
N VAL A 16 36.89 16.40 0.02
CA VAL A 16 36.28 15.18 0.61
C VAL A 16 35.08 15.53 1.48
N ILE A 17 35.15 16.60 2.27
CA ILE A 17 34.03 17.07 3.09
C ILE A 17 32.85 17.49 2.18
N VAL A 18 33.12 18.30 1.17
CA VAL A 18 32.09 18.73 0.22
C VAL A 18 31.44 17.54 -0.49
N ALA A 19 32.25 16.59 -0.99
CA ALA A 19 31.74 15.36 -1.60
C ALA A 19 30.90 14.54 -0.59
N GLY A 20 31.35 14.40 0.65
CA GLY A 20 30.60 13.73 1.72
C GLY A 20 29.26 14.39 2.03
N VAL A 21 29.22 15.73 2.05
CA VAL A 21 27.98 16.49 2.24
C VAL A 21 27.02 16.30 1.06
N LEU A 22 27.51 16.35 -0.17
CA LEU A 22 26.69 16.12 -1.37
C LEU A 22 26.10 14.70 -1.36
N VAL A 23 26.89 13.68 -1.08
CA VAL A 23 26.40 12.30 -0.93
C VAL A 23 25.38 12.18 0.20
N TRP A 24 25.60 12.86 1.32
CA TRP A 24 24.65 12.89 2.43
C TRP A 24 23.32 13.58 2.07
N LEU A 25 23.35 14.68 1.35
CA LEU A 25 22.16 15.40 0.89
C LEU A 25 21.35 14.52 -0.07
N GLU A 26 22.01 13.73 -0.91
CA GLU A 26 21.38 12.86 -1.90
C GLU A 26 20.84 11.55 -1.30
N LEU A 27 21.63 10.87 -0.48
CA LEU A 27 21.30 9.55 0.08
C LEU A 27 20.77 9.58 1.51
N GLY A 28 20.96 10.70 2.21
CA GLY A 28 20.63 10.82 3.64
C GLY A 28 19.18 10.43 3.98
N PRO A 29 18.16 10.90 3.25
CA PRO A 29 16.76 10.47 3.45
C PRO A 29 16.58 8.96 3.32
N LEU A 30 17.14 8.34 2.27
CA LEU A 30 17.08 6.89 2.04
C LEU A 30 17.78 6.11 3.16
N LEU A 31 18.97 6.55 3.58
CA LEU A 31 19.72 5.91 4.68
C LEU A 31 18.96 6.00 6.00
N LYS A 32 18.35 7.16 6.30
CA LYS A 32 17.51 7.33 7.49
C LYS A 32 16.28 6.44 7.44
N GLY A 33 15.59 6.41 6.29
CA GLY A 33 14.43 5.55 6.08
C GLY A 33 14.78 4.07 6.29
N ALA A 34 15.86 3.57 5.68
CA ALA A 34 16.32 2.20 5.89
C ALA A 34 16.60 1.89 7.37
N ASN A 35 17.28 2.78 8.07
CA ASN A 35 17.61 2.61 9.49
C ASN A 35 16.41 2.74 10.44
N SER A 36 15.27 3.29 10.00
CA SER A 36 14.04 3.36 10.79
C SER A 36 13.30 2.03 10.86
N CYS A 37 13.66 1.06 10.01
CA CYS A 37 12.96 -0.21 9.90
C CYS A 37 13.09 -1.02 11.20
N VAL A 38 11.94 -1.34 11.81
CA VAL A 38 11.85 -2.12 13.04
C VAL A 38 10.83 -3.27 12.89
N LYS A 39 11.12 -4.40 13.51
CA LYS A 39 10.17 -5.50 13.61
C LYS A 39 9.15 -5.18 14.70
N LEU A 40 7.87 -5.23 14.36
CA LEU A 40 6.75 -5.06 15.31
C LEU A 40 6.29 -6.39 15.86
N ASP A 41 6.09 -7.38 14.97
CA ASP A 41 5.66 -8.72 15.30
C ASP A 41 6.18 -9.72 14.24
N ASP A 42 5.86 -11.01 14.38
CA ASP A 42 6.15 -11.98 13.34
C ASP A 42 5.43 -11.59 12.04
N GLY A 43 6.22 -11.52 10.95
CA GLY A 43 5.72 -11.14 9.64
C GLY A 43 5.28 -9.68 9.48
N LEU A 44 5.50 -8.80 10.47
CA LEU A 44 5.12 -7.39 10.37
C LEU A 44 6.26 -6.46 10.83
N TYR A 45 6.60 -5.51 9.97
CA TYR A 45 7.66 -4.50 10.17
C TYR A 45 7.07 -3.11 9.97
N TYR A 46 7.74 -2.08 10.52
CA TYR A 46 7.42 -0.67 10.34
C TYR A 46 8.65 0.07 9.86
N MET A 47 8.44 1.03 8.96
CA MET A 47 9.48 1.89 8.41
C MET A 47 8.92 3.30 8.21
N GLU A 48 9.72 4.33 8.53
CA GLU A 48 9.39 5.73 8.30
C GLU A 48 10.33 6.31 7.23
N TYR A 49 9.76 7.05 6.29
CA TYR A 49 10.50 7.76 5.26
C TYR A 49 10.08 9.23 5.19
N ARG A 50 11.06 10.12 5.07
CA ARG A 50 10.83 11.57 4.88
C ARG A 50 11.70 12.07 3.74
N GLY A 51 11.08 12.69 2.73
CA GLY A 51 11.77 13.28 1.58
C GLY A 51 11.08 12.98 0.25
N ASP A 52 11.79 13.27 -0.85
CA ASP A 52 11.32 12.94 -2.21
C ASP A 52 11.10 11.42 -2.35
N ASP A 53 9.87 11.05 -2.68
CA ASP A 53 9.46 9.66 -2.85
C ASP A 53 9.63 9.13 -4.29
N GLY A 54 10.06 9.98 -5.21
CA GLY A 54 10.33 9.61 -6.60
C GLY A 54 9.10 9.51 -7.52
N PHE A 55 7.88 9.68 -7.02
CA PHE A 55 6.67 9.52 -7.85
C PHE A 55 6.52 10.59 -8.93
N GLU A 56 6.88 11.85 -8.67
CA GLU A 56 6.83 12.90 -9.67
C GLU A 56 7.73 12.57 -10.87
N GLY A 57 8.96 12.10 -10.60
CA GLY A 57 9.90 11.67 -11.63
C GLY A 57 9.43 10.44 -12.40
N LEU A 58 8.69 9.54 -11.76
CA LEU A 58 8.06 8.38 -12.36
C LEU A 58 6.96 8.80 -13.35
N MET A 59 6.01 9.60 -12.90
CA MET A 59 4.88 10.08 -13.71
C MET A 59 5.35 10.90 -14.91
N ALA A 60 6.40 11.72 -14.74
CA ALA A 60 7.01 12.47 -15.83
C ALA A 60 7.63 11.59 -16.94
N LYS A 61 7.98 10.32 -16.62
CA LYS A 61 8.49 9.33 -17.60
C LYS A 61 7.37 8.48 -18.22
N GLY A 62 6.10 8.70 -17.87
CA GLY A 62 4.94 7.96 -18.38
C GLY A 62 4.53 6.76 -17.54
N GLY A 63 5.13 6.57 -16.36
CA GLY A 63 4.78 5.46 -15.46
C GLY A 63 5.35 4.09 -15.88
N PHE A 64 4.63 2.99 -15.61
CA PHE A 64 5.02 1.61 -15.98
C PHE A 64 3.80 0.66 -16.03
N GLU A 65 3.86 -0.30 -16.96
CA GLU A 65 2.79 -1.28 -17.24
C GLU A 65 2.88 -2.59 -16.41
N SER A 66 3.96 -2.80 -15.67
CA SER A 66 4.21 -4.08 -14.99
C SER A 66 4.99 -3.96 -13.70
N ALA A 67 4.79 -4.92 -12.79
CA ALA A 67 5.56 -5.04 -11.56
C ALA A 67 7.07 -5.18 -11.80
N ASP A 68 7.51 -5.79 -12.90
CA ASP A 68 8.91 -5.91 -13.25
C ASP A 68 9.54 -4.55 -13.60
N GLN A 69 8.82 -3.71 -14.36
CA GLN A 69 9.25 -2.34 -14.68
C GLN A 69 9.24 -1.45 -13.43
N LEU A 70 8.22 -1.59 -12.58
CA LEU A 70 8.14 -0.91 -11.28
C LEU A 70 9.36 -1.26 -10.40
N ALA A 71 9.66 -2.54 -10.24
CA ALA A 71 10.79 -2.98 -9.42
C ALA A 71 12.12 -2.45 -9.98
N SER A 72 12.27 -2.45 -11.30
CA SER A 72 13.45 -1.88 -11.96
C SER A 72 13.57 -0.38 -11.71
N HIS A 73 12.44 0.36 -11.78
CA HIS A 73 12.41 1.80 -11.48
C HIS A 73 12.72 2.08 -10.01
N ALA A 74 12.12 1.32 -9.08
CA ALA A 74 12.39 1.47 -7.66
C ALA A 74 13.89 1.29 -7.34
N ILE A 75 14.55 0.30 -7.95
CA ILE A 75 15.99 0.10 -7.77
C ILE A 75 16.80 1.23 -8.43
N GLU A 76 16.39 1.73 -9.61
CA GLU A 76 17.02 2.91 -10.22
C GLU A 76 16.94 4.12 -9.29
N PHE A 77 15.77 4.39 -8.71
CA PHE A 77 15.57 5.49 -7.75
C PHE A 77 16.45 5.30 -6.50
N LEU A 78 16.42 4.13 -5.89
CA LEU A 78 17.18 3.82 -4.67
C LEU A 78 18.70 3.86 -4.91
N SER A 79 19.16 3.50 -6.10
CA SER A 79 20.56 3.59 -6.48
C SER A 79 20.95 4.95 -7.08
N LYS A 80 20.04 5.93 -7.10
CA LYS A 80 20.23 7.24 -7.75
C LYS A 80 20.72 7.13 -9.20
N GLY A 81 20.13 6.15 -9.93
CA GLY A 81 20.45 5.90 -11.33
C GLY A 81 21.75 5.11 -11.60
N HIS A 82 22.48 4.73 -10.54
CA HIS A 82 23.74 4.00 -10.71
C HIS A 82 23.57 2.51 -11.05
N TYR A 83 22.37 1.96 -10.84
CA TYR A 83 22.06 0.56 -11.13
C TYR A 83 20.67 0.40 -11.75
N LYS A 84 20.60 -0.35 -12.86
CA LYS A 84 19.34 -0.62 -13.62
C LYS A 84 19.24 -2.12 -13.87
N PRO A 85 18.71 -2.92 -12.94
CA PRO A 85 18.53 -4.35 -13.15
C PRO A 85 17.28 -4.64 -13.96
N GLU A 86 17.25 -5.83 -14.58
CA GLU A 86 15.99 -6.49 -14.95
C GLU A 86 15.53 -7.34 -13.75
N VAL A 87 14.29 -7.15 -13.32
CA VAL A 87 13.69 -7.87 -12.20
C VAL A 87 12.52 -8.73 -12.72
N LYS A 88 12.33 -9.90 -12.13
CA LYS A 88 11.14 -10.74 -12.35
C LYS A 88 10.40 -10.92 -11.04
N THR A 89 9.14 -10.53 -11.01
CA THR A 89 8.26 -10.63 -9.85
C THR A 89 7.47 -11.93 -9.83
N LYS A 90 6.98 -12.33 -8.66
CA LYS A 90 6.09 -13.48 -8.51
C LYS A 90 4.63 -13.10 -8.74
N LYS A 91 3.84 -14.09 -9.22
CA LYS A 91 2.41 -13.94 -9.47
C LYS A 91 1.67 -15.04 -8.70
N ASP A 92 1.09 -14.70 -7.55
CA ASP A 92 0.20 -15.58 -6.78
C ASP A 92 -0.90 -14.72 -6.15
N GLY A 93 -2.13 -15.23 -6.04
CA GLY A 93 -3.24 -14.43 -5.56
C GLY A 93 -4.20 -15.15 -4.60
N TYR A 94 -4.81 -14.40 -3.64
CA TYR A 94 -5.78 -14.92 -2.68
C TYR A 94 -6.64 -13.83 -2.01
N GLY A 95 -7.36 -14.19 -0.91
CA GLY A 95 -8.49 -13.52 -0.34
C GLY A 95 -8.21 -12.24 0.47
N CYS A 96 -9.23 -11.39 0.53
CA CYS A 96 -9.24 -10.17 1.34
C CYS A 96 -10.66 -9.82 1.75
N SER A 97 -10.85 -8.87 2.68
CA SER A 97 -12.15 -8.26 2.98
C SER A 97 -11.99 -6.83 3.50
N ALA A 98 -12.97 -5.97 3.23
CA ALA A 98 -13.03 -4.60 3.70
C ALA A 98 -14.44 -4.20 4.12
N LEU A 99 -14.55 -3.29 5.10
CA LEU A 99 -15.81 -2.78 5.63
C LEU A 99 -15.65 -1.33 6.10
N THR A 100 -16.54 -0.44 5.66
CA THR A 100 -16.63 0.94 6.13
C THR A 100 -17.91 1.15 6.91
N VAL A 101 -17.84 1.90 8.02
CA VAL A 101 -18.97 2.19 8.90
C VAL A 101 -18.89 3.61 9.44
N SER A 102 -20.02 4.16 9.86
CA SER A 102 -20.07 5.41 10.62
C SER A 102 -19.94 5.13 12.12
N THR A 103 -19.49 6.12 12.89
CA THR A 103 -19.56 6.10 14.36
C THR A 103 -20.77 6.86 14.86
N ALA A 104 -21.18 6.65 16.11
CA ALA A 104 -22.37 7.31 16.69
C ALA A 104 -22.24 8.84 16.81
N ASP A 105 -21.01 9.36 16.82
CA ASP A 105 -20.67 10.79 16.83
C ASP A 105 -20.44 11.37 15.43
N GLY A 106 -20.71 10.59 14.37
CA GLY A 106 -20.61 11.02 12.97
C GLY A 106 -19.24 10.85 12.33
N GLY A 107 -18.29 10.20 12.99
CA GLY A 107 -17.02 9.80 12.40
C GLY A 107 -17.16 8.62 11.43
N VAL A 108 -16.08 8.26 10.77
CA VAL A 108 -16.01 7.17 9.78
C VAL A 108 -14.81 6.26 10.09
N LEU A 109 -15.07 4.95 10.11
CA LEU A 109 -14.05 3.93 10.30
C LEU A 109 -14.03 2.97 9.12
N MET A 110 -12.84 2.48 8.73
CA MET A 110 -12.69 1.41 7.74
C MET A 110 -11.85 0.28 8.32
N GLY A 111 -12.35 -0.95 8.21
CA GLY A 111 -11.62 -2.17 8.57
C GLY A 111 -11.22 -2.97 7.34
N ARG A 112 -10.03 -3.65 7.38
CA ARG A 112 -9.50 -4.43 6.26
C ARG A 112 -8.73 -5.65 6.76
N ASN A 113 -8.94 -6.81 6.15
CA ASN A 113 -8.10 -8.01 6.29
C ASN A 113 -7.35 -8.30 5.00
N PHE A 114 -6.05 -8.56 5.11
CA PHE A 114 -5.23 -9.12 4.05
C PHE A 114 -4.98 -10.61 4.31
N ASP A 115 -5.55 -11.46 3.46
CA ASP A 115 -5.47 -12.91 3.58
C ASP A 115 -4.57 -13.44 2.45
N PHE A 116 -3.49 -14.19 2.80
CA PHE A 116 -2.54 -14.68 1.80
C PHE A 116 -1.87 -15.99 2.23
N PRO A 117 -1.35 -16.82 1.28
CA PRO A 117 -0.63 -18.05 1.60
C PRO A 117 0.63 -17.83 2.42
N SER A 118 1.38 -16.77 2.12
CA SER A 118 2.57 -16.34 2.85
C SER A 118 2.70 -14.83 2.70
N ALA A 119 3.09 -14.12 3.73
CA ALA A 119 3.29 -12.68 3.67
C ALA A 119 4.28 -12.19 4.72
N ILE A 120 5.09 -11.23 4.34
CA ILE A 120 5.85 -10.38 5.24
C ILE A 120 5.46 -8.95 4.91
N GLY A 121 4.66 -8.35 5.79
CA GLY A 121 4.15 -6.98 5.66
C GLY A 121 5.18 -5.97 6.14
N VAL A 122 5.36 -4.90 5.36
CA VAL A 122 6.08 -3.71 5.82
C VAL A 122 5.11 -2.54 5.77
N ILE A 123 4.88 -1.94 6.92
CA ILE A 123 4.16 -0.68 7.06
C ILE A 123 5.13 0.43 6.70
N MET A 124 4.81 1.18 5.65
CA MET A 124 5.55 2.35 5.20
C MET A 124 4.82 3.61 5.62
N HIS A 125 5.40 4.34 6.57
CA HIS A 125 4.95 5.68 6.94
C HIS A 125 5.77 6.69 6.11
N CYS A 126 5.15 7.26 5.09
CA CYS A 126 5.79 8.19 4.17
C CYS A 126 5.32 9.62 4.43
N ILE A 127 6.28 10.52 4.67
CA ILE A 127 6.08 11.96 4.78
C ILE A 127 6.83 12.58 3.59
N PRO A 128 6.14 12.71 2.43
CA PRO A 128 6.76 13.15 1.20
C PRO A 128 7.06 14.66 1.23
N ASP A 129 8.05 15.11 0.43
CA ASP A 129 8.30 16.55 0.25
C ASP A 129 7.11 17.24 -0.44
N ASN A 130 6.39 16.51 -1.32
CA ASN A 130 5.20 16.95 -2.03
C ASN A 130 4.09 15.90 -1.89
N GLY A 131 2.86 16.34 -1.57
CA GLY A 131 1.70 15.46 -1.38
C GLY A 131 1.38 15.19 0.08
N TYR A 132 0.46 14.27 0.31
CA TYR A 132 -0.05 13.95 1.63
C TYR A 132 0.81 12.91 2.35
N GLU A 133 0.92 13.05 3.66
CA GLU A 133 1.45 12.01 4.56
C GLU A 133 0.59 10.75 4.44
N THR A 134 1.25 9.58 4.36
CA THR A 134 0.57 8.30 4.17
C THR A 134 1.11 7.22 5.10
N ILE A 135 0.25 6.30 5.51
CA ILE A 135 0.63 5.01 6.08
C ILE A 135 0.07 3.93 5.16
N THR A 136 0.95 3.16 4.55
CA THR A 136 0.61 2.10 3.59
C THR A 136 1.25 0.77 4.00
N THR A 137 0.74 -0.36 3.48
CA THR A 137 1.36 -1.66 3.71
C THR A 137 1.63 -2.36 2.38
N PHE A 138 2.77 -3.00 2.26
CA PHE A 138 3.09 -3.87 1.14
C PHE A 138 3.66 -5.21 1.60
N ASN A 139 3.51 -6.25 0.77
CA ASN A 139 4.11 -7.56 1.00
C ASN A 139 5.43 -7.65 0.24
N VAL A 140 6.55 -7.80 0.96
CA VAL A 140 7.88 -7.89 0.34
C VAL A 140 8.05 -9.07 -0.61
N GLU A 141 7.27 -10.14 -0.42
CA GLU A 141 7.35 -11.34 -1.26
C GLU A 141 6.94 -11.10 -2.72
N PHE A 142 6.17 -10.03 -3.01
CA PHE A 142 5.69 -9.72 -4.36
C PHE A 142 6.76 -9.13 -5.28
N TYR A 143 7.83 -8.57 -4.72
CA TYR A 143 8.79 -7.75 -5.47
C TYR A 143 10.13 -8.45 -5.73
N GLY A 144 10.13 -9.79 -5.81
CA GLY A 144 11.27 -10.57 -6.28
C GLY A 144 12.42 -10.73 -5.28
N PHE A 145 12.25 -10.38 -4.02
CA PHE A 145 13.29 -10.51 -2.99
C PHE A 145 13.54 -11.97 -2.56
N GLY A 146 12.70 -12.91 -2.98
CA GLY A 146 12.79 -14.33 -2.62
C GLY A 146 12.03 -14.69 -1.34
N ASN A 147 11.74 -15.99 -1.15
CA ASN A 147 10.87 -16.47 -0.06
C ASN A 147 11.51 -16.39 1.34
N ASP A 148 12.85 -16.30 1.38
CA ASP A 148 13.60 -16.19 2.65
C ASP A 148 13.97 -14.75 3.00
N PHE A 149 13.45 -13.78 2.22
CA PHE A 149 13.73 -12.36 2.47
C PHE A 149 13.05 -11.93 3.77
N LYS A 150 13.84 -11.27 4.62
CA LYS A 150 13.35 -10.60 5.83
C LYS A 150 13.85 -9.17 5.84
N PRO A 151 13.04 -8.18 6.26
CA PRO A 151 13.46 -6.78 6.45
C PRO A 151 14.44 -6.60 7.62
N GLU A 152 15.48 -7.42 7.68
CA GLU A 152 16.47 -7.46 8.74
C GLU A 152 17.89 -7.23 8.17
N GLY A 153 18.66 -6.40 8.86
CA GLY A 153 19.96 -5.93 8.41
C GLY A 153 19.85 -4.85 7.33
N PHE A 154 20.80 -3.92 7.34
CA PHE A 154 20.76 -2.68 6.57
C PHE A 154 20.43 -2.87 5.08
N LYS A 155 21.04 -3.86 4.41
CA LYS A 155 20.78 -4.12 2.99
C LYS A 155 19.32 -4.41 2.71
N ASN A 156 18.70 -5.31 3.49
CA ASN A 156 17.30 -5.70 3.29
C ASN A 156 16.37 -4.58 3.69
N GLN A 157 16.67 -3.86 4.77
CA GLN A 157 15.92 -2.68 5.18
C GLN A 157 15.95 -1.59 4.11
N TYR A 158 17.10 -1.36 3.46
CA TYR A 158 17.23 -0.42 2.36
C TYR A 158 16.39 -0.85 1.14
N MET A 159 16.36 -2.14 0.82
CA MET A 159 15.51 -2.68 -0.25
C MET A 159 14.01 -2.50 0.05
N CYS A 160 13.59 -2.49 1.32
CA CYS A 160 12.19 -2.24 1.70
C CYS A 160 11.70 -0.81 1.36
N LEU A 161 12.60 0.13 1.04
CA LEU A 161 12.21 1.44 0.51
C LEU A 161 11.50 1.36 -0.86
N THR A 162 11.50 0.22 -1.54
CA THR A 162 10.63 -0.03 -2.70
C THR A 162 9.15 0.15 -2.37
N GLY A 163 8.76 0.00 -1.09
CA GLY A 163 7.42 0.30 -0.58
C GLY A 163 6.97 1.76 -0.75
N LEU A 164 7.88 2.68 -1.14
CA LEU A 164 7.49 4.04 -1.53
C LEU A 164 6.63 4.06 -2.80
N PHE A 165 6.78 3.05 -3.67
CA PHE A 165 6.11 2.97 -4.96
C PHE A 165 4.92 2.01 -4.99
N VAL A 166 4.70 1.22 -3.94
CA VAL A 166 3.71 0.15 -3.94
C VAL A 166 2.96 0.10 -2.62
N ALA A 167 1.66 -0.17 -2.70
CA ALA A 167 0.82 -0.40 -1.55
C ALA A 167 -0.29 -1.41 -1.87
N LEU A 168 -0.67 -2.22 -0.89
CA LEU A 168 -1.85 -3.09 -0.93
C LEU A 168 -3.04 -2.47 -0.19
N ASP A 169 -2.73 -1.58 0.72
CA ASP A 169 -3.70 -0.84 1.52
C ASP A 169 -3.03 0.38 2.16
N GLY A 170 -3.83 1.31 2.66
CA GLY A 170 -3.33 2.45 3.39
C GLY A 170 -4.36 3.55 3.60
N ILE A 171 -3.91 4.56 4.33
CA ILE A 171 -4.64 5.79 4.64
C ILE A 171 -3.72 6.99 4.51
N ASN A 172 -4.25 8.15 4.15
CA ASN A 172 -3.53 9.41 4.18
C ASN A 172 -4.03 10.38 5.27
N GLU A 173 -3.29 11.46 5.49
CA GLU A 173 -3.61 12.50 6.49
C GLU A 173 -4.94 13.24 6.26
N LYS A 174 -5.58 13.07 5.11
CA LYS A 174 -6.89 13.64 4.78
C LYS A 174 -8.05 12.67 5.08
N GLY A 175 -7.72 11.44 5.53
CA GLY A 175 -8.70 10.40 5.83
C GLY A 175 -9.22 9.68 4.58
N LEU A 176 -8.53 9.74 3.45
CA LEU A 176 -8.78 8.83 2.34
C LEU A 176 -8.09 7.50 2.63
N ALA A 177 -8.85 6.40 2.59
CA ALA A 177 -8.34 5.04 2.74
C ALA A 177 -8.64 4.20 1.50
N ILE A 178 -7.69 3.34 1.14
CA ILE A 178 -7.80 2.42 0.00
C ILE A 178 -7.31 1.04 0.43
N ALA A 179 -8.02 0.00 0.01
CA ALA A 179 -7.58 -1.39 0.11
C ALA A 179 -7.70 -2.06 -1.26
N ASP A 180 -6.63 -2.72 -1.70
CA ASP A 180 -6.63 -3.60 -2.86
C ASP A 180 -7.12 -4.99 -2.46
N LEU A 181 -8.04 -5.53 -3.25
CA LEU A 181 -8.52 -6.90 -3.13
C LEU A 181 -8.47 -7.55 -4.50
N MET A 182 -8.25 -8.85 -4.51
CA MET A 182 -8.41 -9.63 -5.75
C MET A 182 -9.90 -9.83 -6.02
N ALA A 183 -10.29 -9.60 -7.27
CA ALA A 183 -11.69 -9.75 -7.68
C ALA A 183 -12.11 -11.21 -7.98
N GLY A 184 -11.21 -12.18 -7.74
CA GLY A 184 -11.50 -13.60 -7.96
C GLY A 184 -11.62 -14.00 -9.44
N ASP A 185 -11.19 -13.14 -10.37
CA ASP A 185 -11.18 -13.39 -11.82
C ASP A 185 -9.73 -13.44 -12.33
N THR A 186 -9.51 -14.17 -13.42
CA THR A 186 -8.21 -14.26 -14.11
C THR A 186 -8.03 -13.22 -15.21
N VAL A 187 -9.10 -12.53 -15.60
CA VAL A 187 -9.09 -11.50 -16.65
C VAL A 187 -8.47 -10.22 -16.08
N GLN A 188 -7.24 -9.94 -16.48
CA GLN A 188 -6.46 -8.80 -16.03
C GLN A 188 -6.87 -7.51 -16.76
N THR A 189 -6.79 -6.38 -16.04
CA THR A 189 -6.95 -5.04 -16.63
C THR A 189 -5.64 -4.61 -17.26
N HIS A 190 -5.69 -4.14 -18.51
CA HIS A 190 -4.57 -3.55 -19.24
C HIS A 190 -5.12 -2.47 -20.16
N GLN A 191 -5.32 -1.28 -19.62
CA GLN A 191 -5.74 -0.11 -20.40
C GLN A 191 -4.60 0.34 -21.32
N ARG A 192 -4.92 0.88 -22.49
CA ARG A 192 -3.94 1.33 -23.48
C ARG A 192 -4.45 2.57 -24.19
N THR A 193 -4.22 3.71 -23.57
CA THR A 193 -4.52 5.02 -24.15
C THR A 193 -3.24 5.86 -24.30
N SER A 194 -3.31 7.14 -24.11
CA SER A 194 -2.15 8.03 -24.06
C SER A 194 -1.86 8.55 -22.64
N LYS A 195 -2.53 7.99 -21.65
CA LYS A 195 -2.35 8.35 -20.23
C LYS A 195 -1.10 7.66 -19.67
N PRO A 196 -0.51 8.17 -18.58
CA PRO A 196 0.56 7.45 -17.88
C PRO A 196 0.09 6.09 -17.36
N ASP A 197 0.96 5.09 -17.42
CA ASP A 197 0.70 3.72 -16.98
C ASP A 197 0.98 3.55 -15.49
N LEU A 198 0.09 2.93 -14.72
CA LEU A 198 0.36 2.49 -13.36
C LEU A 198 -0.19 1.08 -13.11
N THR A 199 0.57 0.29 -12.36
CA THR A 199 0.07 -0.98 -11.83
C THR A 199 -0.91 -0.75 -10.68
N THR A 200 -1.75 -1.75 -10.38
CA THR A 200 -2.75 -1.66 -9.31
C THR A 200 -2.14 -1.26 -7.98
N THR A 201 -1.00 -1.85 -7.58
CA THR A 201 -0.35 -1.52 -6.31
C THR A 201 0.32 -0.14 -6.31
N ALA A 202 0.84 0.31 -7.45
CA ALA A 202 1.43 1.65 -7.57
C ALA A 202 0.37 2.76 -7.60
N ALA A 203 -0.78 2.50 -8.20
CA ALA A 203 -1.88 3.45 -8.24
C ALA A 203 -2.37 3.81 -6.82
N ILE A 204 -2.39 2.86 -5.87
CA ILE A 204 -2.75 3.13 -4.47
C ILE A 204 -1.79 4.14 -3.85
N SER A 205 -0.47 3.92 -3.97
CA SER A 205 0.54 4.86 -3.44
C SER A 205 0.39 6.24 -4.08
N TYR A 206 0.19 6.31 -5.41
CA TYR A 206 -0.02 7.56 -6.14
C TYR A 206 -1.26 8.32 -5.67
N ILE A 207 -2.41 7.62 -5.57
CA ILE A 207 -3.69 8.22 -5.17
C ILE A 207 -3.64 8.72 -3.74
N LEU A 208 -3.14 7.92 -2.78
CA LEU A 208 -3.08 8.32 -1.38
C LEU A 208 -2.22 9.57 -1.16
N LYS A 209 -1.18 9.77 -1.97
CA LYS A 209 -0.33 10.97 -1.92
C LYS A 209 -0.96 12.21 -2.55
N ASN A 210 -1.94 12.07 -3.47
CA ASN A 210 -2.42 13.16 -4.30
C ASN A 210 -3.93 13.44 -4.20
N ALA A 211 -4.73 12.57 -3.57
CA ALA A 211 -6.18 12.75 -3.42
C ALA A 211 -6.55 12.91 -1.95
N ALA A 212 -7.41 13.87 -1.65
CA ALA A 212 -7.92 14.09 -0.29
C ALA A 212 -9.19 13.28 0.02
N ASN A 213 -9.91 12.79 -1.00
CA ASN A 213 -11.20 12.14 -0.87
C ASN A 213 -11.47 11.21 -2.07
N VAL A 214 -12.54 10.42 -1.97
CA VAL A 214 -12.97 9.48 -3.02
C VAL A 214 -13.19 10.16 -4.37
N ALA A 215 -13.77 11.36 -4.40
CA ALA A 215 -14.05 12.05 -5.67
C ALA A 215 -12.75 12.45 -6.41
N GLU A 216 -11.73 12.88 -5.67
CA GLU A 216 -10.41 13.19 -6.23
C GLU A 216 -9.67 11.90 -6.63
N ALA A 217 -9.77 10.84 -5.82
CA ALA A 217 -9.20 9.52 -6.13
C ALA A 217 -9.73 8.96 -7.46
N LEU A 218 -11.04 9.02 -7.68
CA LEU A 218 -11.68 8.57 -8.93
C LEU A 218 -11.19 9.38 -10.15
N LYS A 219 -10.98 10.70 -10.01
CA LYS A 219 -10.41 11.53 -11.07
C LYS A 219 -8.96 11.15 -11.40
N LEU A 220 -8.16 10.83 -10.37
CA LEU A 220 -6.78 10.36 -10.58
C LEU A 220 -6.77 9.01 -11.29
N LEU A 221 -7.63 8.07 -10.89
CA LEU A 221 -7.79 6.78 -11.59
C LEU A 221 -8.17 6.96 -13.05
N ASP A 222 -9.08 7.90 -13.36
CA ASP A 222 -9.45 8.22 -14.74
C ASP A 222 -8.31 8.90 -15.53
N SER A 223 -7.29 9.43 -14.87
CA SER A 223 -6.16 10.11 -15.52
C SER A 223 -4.97 9.21 -15.85
N ILE A 224 -5.03 7.93 -15.52
CA ILE A 224 -3.99 6.93 -15.76
C ILE A 224 -4.52 5.75 -16.56
N ASP A 225 -3.63 4.99 -17.17
CA ASP A 225 -3.90 3.65 -17.70
C ASP A 225 -3.57 2.61 -16.63
N MET A 226 -4.58 1.84 -16.21
CA MET A 226 -4.47 0.84 -15.17
C MET A 226 -3.99 -0.50 -15.73
N HIS A 227 -3.01 -1.10 -15.04
CA HIS A 227 -2.49 -2.43 -15.35
C HIS A 227 -2.54 -3.34 -14.12
N SER A 228 -3.23 -4.48 -14.23
CA SER A 228 -3.22 -5.48 -13.16
C SER A 228 -1.81 -6.00 -12.93
N ASP A 229 -1.37 -6.02 -11.70
CA ASP A 229 -0.18 -6.73 -11.26
C ASP A 229 -0.54 -8.02 -10.49
N ILE A 230 0.46 -8.75 -9.99
CA ILE A 230 0.27 -9.99 -9.19
C ILE A 230 -0.58 -11.07 -9.93
N GLY A 231 -0.83 -10.91 -11.24
CA GLY A 231 -1.39 -11.97 -12.10
C GLY A 231 -2.89 -12.22 -12.01
N SER A 232 -3.69 -11.30 -11.45
CA SER A 232 -5.13 -11.42 -11.28
C SER A 232 -5.87 -10.12 -11.58
N ALA A 233 -7.20 -10.20 -11.66
CA ALA A 233 -8.05 -9.02 -11.61
C ALA A 233 -8.08 -8.46 -10.18
N HIS A 234 -8.09 -7.14 -10.09
CA HIS A 234 -8.11 -6.39 -8.84
C HIS A 234 -9.31 -5.45 -8.78
N HIS A 235 -9.74 -5.13 -7.58
CA HIS A 235 -10.70 -4.08 -7.31
C HIS A 235 -10.34 -3.35 -6.01
N TYR A 236 -10.74 -2.10 -5.88
CA TYR A 236 -10.43 -1.28 -4.71
C TYR A 236 -11.67 -1.05 -3.86
N ALA A 237 -11.55 -1.25 -2.55
CA ALA A 237 -12.43 -0.60 -1.58
C ALA A 237 -11.82 0.76 -1.23
N MET A 238 -12.56 1.86 -1.45
CA MET A 238 -12.12 3.22 -1.15
C MET A 238 -13.14 3.94 -0.30
N SER A 239 -12.69 4.62 0.74
CA SER A 239 -13.55 5.41 1.62
C SER A 239 -12.86 6.66 2.09
N ASP A 240 -13.63 7.70 2.42
CA ASP A 240 -13.10 8.96 2.94
C ASP A 240 -13.84 9.44 4.20
N ALA A 241 -13.32 10.50 4.80
CA ALA A 241 -13.84 11.09 6.02
C ALA A 241 -15.30 11.64 5.90
N SER A 242 -15.82 11.80 4.68
CA SER A 242 -17.23 12.17 4.47
C SER A 242 -18.19 11.00 4.65
N GLY A 243 -17.67 9.77 4.75
CA GLY A 243 -18.45 8.53 4.79
C GLY A 243 -18.78 7.96 3.41
N ARG A 244 -18.31 8.59 2.31
CA ARG A 244 -18.44 8.00 0.99
C ARG A 244 -17.57 6.75 0.90
N SER A 245 -18.19 5.65 0.48
CA SER A 245 -17.53 4.35 0.32
C SER A 245 -17.88 3.74 -1.03
N VAL A 246 -16.87 3.43 -1.82
CA VAL A 246 -17.04 2.89 -3.18
C VAL A 246 -16.14 1.68 -3.39
N VAL A 247 -16.57 0.82 -4.31
CA VAL A 247 -15.75 -0.23 -4.91
C VAL A 247 -15.46 0.18 -6.36
N VAL A 248 -14.19 0.15 -6.73
CA VAL A 248 -13.75 0.41 -8.09
C VAL A 248 -13.34 -0.90 -8.74
N GLU A 249 -14.03 -1.26 -9.79
CA GLU A 249 -13.84 -2.48 -10.56
C GLU A 249 -13.50 -2.14 -12.01
N TYR A 250 -12.91 -3.10 -12.72
CA TYR A 250 -12.63 -2.96 -14.15
C TYR A 250 -13.29 -4.10 -14.91
N VAL A 251 -14.12 -3.74 -15.90
CA VAL A 251 -14.78 -4.69 -16.81
C VAL A 251 -14.39 -4.30 -18.22
N ASP A 252 -13.80 -5.23 -18.98
CA ASP A 252 -13.33 -4.99 -20.36
C ASP A 252 -12.43 -3.74 -20.48
N ASN A 253 -11.57 -3.52 -19.48
CA ASN A 253 -10.68 -2.35 -19.31
C ASN A 253 -11.41 -1.01 -19.03
N GLU A 254 -12.72 -1.02 -18.78
CA GLU A 254 -13.46 0.19 -18.38
C GLU A 254 -13.63 0.21 -16.87
N MET A 255 -13.42 1.39 -16.27
CA MET A 255 -13.61 1.60 -14.84
C MET A 255 -15.09 1.64 -14.49
N VAL A 256 -15.51 0.81 -13.54
CA VAL A 256 -16.88 0.76 -13.00
C VAL A 256 -16.81 1.09 -11.51
N VAL A 257 -17.69 1.99 -11.06
CA VAL A 257 -17.77 2.42 -9.65
C VAL A 257 -19.08 1.95 -9.05
N VAL A 258 -19.01 1.21 -7.95
CA VAL A 258 -20.17 0.72 -7.20
C VAL A 258 -20.16 1.34 -5.80
N GLU A 259 -21.24 2.01 -5.41
CA GLU A 259 -21.37 2.50 -4.03
C GLU A 259 -21.60 1.29 -3.11
N SER A 260 -20.63 0.96 -2.28
CA SER A 260 -20.73 -0.16 -1.34
C SER A 260 -19.82 0.06 -0.13
N PRO A 261 -20.30 -0.18 1.10
CA PRO A 261 -19.48 -0.13 2.31
C PRO A 261 -18.71 -1.42 2.57
N ALA A 262 -19.00 -2.51 1.86
CA ALA A 262 -18.37 -3.81 2.07
C ALA A 262 -17.81 -4.39 0.78
N LEU A 263 -16.73 -5.14 0.89
CA LEU A 263 -16.11 -5.85 -0.23
C LEU A 263 -15.43 -7.14 0.26
N ALA A 264 -15.51 -8.19 -0.58
CA ALA A 264 -14.70 -9.40 -0.50
C ALA A 264 -14.14 -9.71 -1.89
N ASN A 265 -13.83 -10.97 -2.22
CA ASN A 265 -13.13 -11.32 -3.44
C ASN A 265 -14.05 -11.72 -4.60
N HIS A 266 -15.07 -10.94 -4.87
CA HIS A 266 -15.96 -11.11 -6.03
C HIS A 266 -16.48 -9.76 -6.52
N TYR A 267 -16.85 -9.70 -7.79
CA TYR A 267 -17.40 -8.49 -8.41
C TYR A 267 -18.77 -8.12 -7.84
N LEU A 268 -18.99 -6.83 -7.65
CA LEU A 268 -20.25 -6.23 -7.22
C LEU A 268 -21.01 -5.54 -8.37
N CYS A 269 -20.34 -5.15 -9.45
CA CYS A 269 -20.96 -4.50 -10.59
C CYS A 269 -21.89 -5.47 -11.35
N GLU A 270 -22.95 -4.93 -11.95
CA GLU A 270 -23.99 -5.71 -12.66
C GLU A 270 -23.40 -6.56 -13.80
N GLN A 271 -22.39 -6.06 -14.50
CA GLN A 271 -21.78 -6.73 -15.66
C GLN A 271 -21.06 -8.03 -15.29
N LYS A 272 -20.56 -8.14 -14.06
CA LYS A 272 -19.81 -9.31 -13.55
C LYS A 272 -20.29 -9.77 -12.17
N LEU A 273 -21.54 -9.48 -11.80
CA LEU A 273 -22.07 -9.76 -10.47
C LEU A 273 -21.77 -11.20 -10.03
N ASN A 274 -21.15 -11.34 -8.85
CA ASN A 274 -20.72 -12.60 -8.24
C ASN A 274 -19.63 -13.37 -9.00
N VAL A 275 -19.03 -12.85 -10.07
CA VAL A 275 -17.82 -13.44 -10.63
C VAL A 275 -16.72 -13.39 -9.56
N GLY A 276 -16.03 -14.50 -9.34
CA GLY A 276 -15.02 -14.66 -8.29
C GLY A 276 -15.57 -15.19 -6.96
N LEU A 277 -16.89 -15.20 -6.75
CA LEU A 277 -17.47 -15.78 -5.54
C LEU A 277 -17.13 -17.27 -5.44
N THR A 278 -16.46 -17.65 -4.37
CA THR A 278 -16.08 -19.06 -4.12
C THR A 278 -17.14 -19.73 -3.25
N GLU A 279 -17.48 -20.99 -3.58
CA GLU A 279 -18.42 -21.76 -2.78
C GLU A 279 -18.00 -21.85 -1.31
N GLY A 280 -18.92 -21.47 -0.41
CA GLY A 280 -18.70 -21.43 1.04
C GLY A 280 -17.98 -20.18 1.55
N ASP A 281 -17.64 -19.21 0.70
CA ASP A 281 -17.16 -17.90 1.15
C ASP A 281 -18.36 -17.00 1.52
N ASP A 282 -18.63 -16.88 2.82
CA ASP A 282 -19.70 -16.10 3.39
C ASP A 282 -19.24 -14.73 3.97
N ARG A 283 -17.97 -14.35 3.74
CA ARG A 283 -17.38 -13.15 4.36
C ARG A 283 -18.15 -11.88 4.02
N TYR A 284 -18.48 -11.68 2.74
CA TYR A 284 -19.27 -10.52 2.28
C TYR A 284 -20.67 -10.50 2.91
N ASP A 285 -21.36 -11.63 2.90
CA ASP A 285 -22.71 -11.75 3.49
C ASP A 285 -22.73 -11.44 4.98
N ARG A 286 -21.70 -11.93 5.71
CA ARG A 286 -21.54 -11.66 7.15
C ARG A 286 -21.27 -10.18 7.43
N LEU A 287 -20.47 -9.52 6.60
CA LEU A 287 -20.25 -8.08 6.71
C LEU A 287 -21.53 -7.32 6.45
N CYS A 288 -22.29 -7.62 5.38
CA CYS A 288 -23.58 -7.04 5.07
C CYS A 288 -24.61 -7.29 6.17
N GLN A 289 -24.66 -8.50 6.72
CA GLN A 289 -25.54 -8.81 7.85
C GLN A 289 -25.22 -7.95 9.06
N ARG A 290 -23.92 -7.74 9.35
CA ARG A 290 -23.49 -6.91 10.47
C ARG A 290 -23.84 -5.44 10.27
N ILE A 291 -23.67 -4.90 9.06
CA ILE A 291 -24.13 -3.56 8.69
C ILE A 291 -25.64 -3.41 8.97
N ASN A 292 -26.45 -4.36 8.51
CA ASN A 292 -27.90 -4.35 8.72
C ASN A 292 -28.27 -4.37 10.21
N GLN A 293 -27.61 -5.20 11.02
CA GLN A 293 -27.84 -5.30 12.47
C GLN A 293 -27.50 -4.02 13.24
N THR A 294 -26.51 -3.27 12.76
CA THR A 294 -26.02 -2.06 13.42
C THR A 294 -26.46 -0.78 12.72
N HIS A 295 -27.25 -0.90 11.64
CA HIS A 295 -27.61 0.21 10.75
C HIS A 295 -26.37 0.97 10.23
N GLY A 296 -25.25 0.27 10.01
CA GLY A 296 -23.98 0.85 9.56
C GLY A 296 -23.25 1.67 10.62
N VAL A 297 -23.66 1.62 11.89
CA VAL A 297 -23.03 2.39 12.99
C VAL A 297 -22.30 1.46 13.94
N MET A 298 -20.98 1.64 14.07
CA MET A 298 -20.13 0.86 14.96
C MET A 298 -19.04 1.75 15.58
N ASN A 299 -18.66 1.48 16.81
CA ASN A 299 -17.42 2.01 17.37
C ASN A 299 -16.21 1.16 16.90
N GLU A 300 -15.00 1.62 17.17
CA GLU A 300 -13.76 0.94 16.77
C GLU A 300 -13.70 -0.52 17.24
N LYS A 301 -14.08 -0.78 18.50
CA LYS A 301 -14.11 -2.14 19.05
C LYS A 301 -15.08 -3.04 18.28
N GLN A 302 -16.29 -2.57 18.00
CA GLN A 302 -17.30 -3.33 17.24
C GLN A 302 -16.85 -3.60 15.81
N LEU A 303 -16.19 -2.65 15.15
CA LEU A 303 -15.61 -2.85 13.82
C LEU A 303 -14.47 -3.86 13.88
N THR A 304 -13.57 -3.75 14.87
CA THR A 304 -12.48 -4.73 15.09
C THR A 304 -13.04 -6.15 15.26
N GLU A 305 -14.05 -6.33 16.11
CA GLU A 305 -14.70 -7.61 16.31
C GLU A 305 -15.38 -8.14 15.03
N THR A 306 -15.97 -7.25 14.24
CA THR A 306 -16.64 -7.59 12.97
C THR A 306 -15.63 -8.07 11.93
N ILE A 307 -14.53 -7.33 11.75
CA ILE A 307 -13.48 -7.67 10.78
C ILE A 307 -12.71 -8.93 11.24
N ALA A 308 -12.49 -9.09 12.56
CA ALA A 308 -11.91 -10.28 13.15
C ALA A 308 -12.75 -11.54 12.89
N ALA A 309 -14.08 -11.41 12.94
CA ALA A 309 -15.00 -12.52 12.70
C ALA A 309 -14.92 -13.07 11.27
N VAL A 310 -14.52 -12.28 10.27
CA VAL A 310 -14.33 -12.70 8.87
C VAL A 310 -12.86 -12.93 8.50
N SER A 311 -11.94 -12.79 9.46
CA SER A 311 -10.51 -13.09 9.27
C SER A 311 -10.28 -14.58 9.05
N GLN A 312 -9.31 -14.93 8.20
CA GLN A 312 -9.04 -16.32 7.82
C GLN A 312 -8.01 -16.94 8.76
N PRO A 313 -8.31 -18.11 9.36
CA PRO A 313 -7.35 -18.84 10.19
C PRO A 313 -6.21 -19.43 9.34
N GLN A 314 -5.05 -19.61 9.96
CA GLN A 314 -3.94 -20.34 9.34
C GLN A 314 -4.36 -21.80 9.04
N ARG A 315 -3.95 -22.28 7.87
CA ARG A 315 -4.15 -23.65 7.39
C ARG A 315 -2.86 -24.15 6.70
N LYS A 316 -2.76 -25.46 6.44
CA LYS A 316 -1.61 -26.01 5.72
C LYS A 316 -1.47 -25.33 4.34
N GLY A 317 -0.34 -24.66 4.11
CA GLY A 317 -0.06 -23.95 2.86
C GLY A 317 -0.78 -22.61 2.68
N PHE A 318 -1.43 -22.11 3.75
CA PHE A 318 -2.11 -20.82 3.74
C PHE A 318 -1.95 -20.12 5.10
N LEU A 319 -1.26 -18.98 5.11
CA LEU A 319 -1.01 -18.20 6.34
C LEU A 319 -2.31 -17.70 6.98
N GLY A 320 -3.33 -17.43 6.16
CA GLY A 320 -4.56 -16.81 6.59
C GLY A 320 -4.45 -15.29 6.56
N THR A 321 -5.13 -14.61 7.49
CA THR A 321 -5.02 -13.15 7.63
C THR A 321 -3.64 -12.78 8.16
N ALA A 322 -2.81 -12.22 7.28
CA ALA A 322 -1.46 -11.78 7.61
C ALA A 322 -1.48 -10.50 8.44
N TRP A 323 -2.33 -9.54 8.07
CA TRP A 323 -2.61 -8.36 8.90
C TRP A 323 -4.06 -7.90 8.76
N THR A 324 -4.52 -7.26 9.83
CA THR A 324 -5.78 -6.52 9.87
C THR A 324 -5.48 -5.06 10.14
N MET A 325 -6.18 -4.16 9.47
CA MET A 325 -6.14 -2.71 9.72
C MET A 325 -7.53 -2.24 10.17
N VAL A 326 -7.53 -1.34 11.15
CA VAL A 326 -8.70 -0.52 11.50
C VAL A 326 -8.26 0.93 11.43
N MET A 327 -8.85 1.68 10.51
CA MET A 327 -8.51 3.05 10.17
C MET A 327 -9.61 3.99 10.64
N ASP A 328 -9.26 5.05 11.37
CA ASP A 328 -10.15 6.20 11.63
C ASP A 328 -9.91 7.24 10.52
N LEU A 329 -10.94 7.47 9.70
CA LEU A 329 -10.86 8.38 8.56
C LEU A 329 -11.15 9.84 8.97
N SER A 330 -11.84 10.04 10.08
CA SER A 330 -12.19 11.36 10.62
C SER A 330 -11.07 11.97 11.44
N HIS A 331 -10.27 11.13 12.12
CA HIS A 331 -9.04 11.49 12.82
C HIS A 331 -7.93 10.57 12.32
N PRO A 332 -7.30 10.91 11.16
CA PRO A 332 -6.50 9.98 10.39
C PRO A 332 -5.49 9.21 11.23
N SER A 333 -5.80 7.96 11.47
CA SER A 333 -4.99 7.02 12.24
C SER A 333 -5.29 5.58 11.82
N VAL A 334 -4.39 4.67 12.15
CA VAL A 334 -4.55 3.26 11.83
C VAL A 334 -4.03 2.38 12.95
N THR A 335 -4.82 1.36 13.29
CA THR A 335 -4.44 0.29 14.21
C THR A 335 -4.23 -1.00 13.43
N TYR A 336 -3.04 -1.59 13.54
CA TYR A 336 -2.67 -2.86 12.93
C TYR A 336 -2.71 -4.01 13.93
N TYR A 337 -3.11 -5.18 13.41
CA TYR A 337 -3.03 -6.46 14.10
C TYR A 337 -2.32 -7.47 13.19
N SER A 338 -1.23 -8.09 13.69
CA SER A 338 -0.49 -9.12 12.97
C SER A 338 -1.09 -10.49 13.23
N LEU A 339 -1.16 -11.34 12.19
CA LEU A 339 -1.50 -12.77 12.30
C LEU A 339 -2.73 -13.07 13.18
N ARG A 340 -3.74 -12.19 13.16
CA ARG A 340 -4.95 -12.30 14.00
C ARG A 340 -4.72 -12.16 15.50
N HIS A 341 -3.59 -11.56 15.94
CA HIS A 341 -3.34 -11.23 17.34
C HIS A 341 -4.09 -9.94 17.72
N PHE A 342 -5.42 -10.01 17.82
CA PHE A 342 -6.28 -8.86 18.12
C PHE A 342 -6.11 -8.31 19.55
N ASP A 343 -5.36 -8.98 20.39
CA ASP A 343 -4.94 -8.56 21.73
C ASP A 343 -3.66 -7.72 21.75
N LYS A 344 -2.99 -7.60 20.57
CA LYS A 344 -1.70 -6.88 20.43
C LYS A 344 -1.77 -5.83 19.32
N PRO A 345 -2.42 -4.67 19.55
CA PRO A 345 -2.53 -3.60 18.57
C PRO A 345 -1.23 -2.80 18.41
N PHE A 346 -0.98 -2.33 17.19
CA PHE A 346 0.04 -1.33 16.86
C PHE A 346 -0.66 -0.12 16.25
N HIS A 347 -0.63 1.02 16.95
CA HIS A 347 -1.37 2.22 16.57
C HIS A 347 -0.44 3.31 16.03
N PHE A 348 -0.85 3.97 14.94
CA PHE A 348 -0.13 5.04 14.28
C PHE A 348 -1.09 6.17 13.93
N GLU A 349 -0.65 7.43 14.10
CA GLU A 349 -1.41 8.62 13.76
C GLU A 349 -0.72 9.38 12.61
N LEU A 350 -1.50 10.09 11.79
CA LEU A 350 -1.05 10.92 10.70
C LEU A 350 -1.33 12.42 10.97
N GLY A 351 -0.62 13.30 10.29
CA GLY A 351 -0.87 14.74 10.34
C GLY A 351 -0.32 15.43 11.60
N ARG A 352 0.75 14.92 12.18
CA ARG A 352 1.45 15.55 13.33
C ARG A 352 2.58 16.47 12.90
#